data_7d3999074ca6ccd2000b4bb472f18011
#
_entry.id   7d3999074ca6ccd2000b4bb472f18011
#
_cell.length_a   1.000
_cell.length_b   1.000
_cell.length_c   1.000
_cell.angle_alpha   90.00
_cell.angle_beta   90.00
_cell.angle_gamma   90.00
#
_symmetry.space_group_name_H-M   'P 1'
#
loop_
_entity.id
_entity.type
_entity.pdbx_description
1 polymer ?
#
loop_
_entity_poly.entity_id
_entity_poly.type
_entity_poly.pdbx_seq_one_letter_code
_entity_poly.pdbx_strand_id
1 'polypeptide(L)'
;IILLVNVIIFVMIFMGYIISVADDRVEYDVRANKLQLTSMIYVMDENGKMKEYNKAFSSENRIWVDFNEMPQCMKDAIIAIEDKRFYEHCGVDWIRTGGAMFNLAIGKSSYGGSTLTQQLIKNLTEENEVSITRKVKEIFRAINFEKDFSKDEILEAYLNVVNFGNGCRGVQAAANTYFDKDIKNCSVAQCAAIAGITQNPAAYNPLIHPENNQERRETVL
;
A
#
# COMPACT_ATOMS: atom_id res chain seq x y z
N ILE A 1 -0.27 -33.18 -34.17
CA ILE A 1 1.18 -32.94 -34.07
C ILE A 1 1.48 -31.44 -34.13
N ILE A 2 1.02 -30.68 -35.15
CA ILE A 2 1.31 -29.24 -35.30
C ILE A 2 0.83 -28.44 -34.07
N LEU A 3 -0.39 -28.67 -33.57
CA LEU A 3 -0.91 -28.01 -32.38
C LEU A 3 -0.04 -28.26 -31.14
N LEU A 4 0.41 -29.52 -30.95
CA LEU A 4 1.27 -29.88 -29.83
C LEU A 4 2.62 -29.16 -29.89
N VAL A 5 3.26 -29.09 -31.09
CA VAL A 5 4.49 -28.38 -31.29
C VAL A 5 4.36 -26.88 -30.99
N ASN A 6 3.28 -26.22 -31.45
CA ASN A 6 3.02 -24.82 -31.14
C ASN A 6 2.84 -24.57 -29.62
N VAL A 7 2.14 -25.48 -28.91
CA VAL A 7 1.99 -25.38 -27.46
C VAL A 7 3.34 -25.52 -26.76
N ILE A 8 4.21 -26.46 -27.20
CA ILE A 8 5.54 -26.63 -26.62
C ILE A 8 6.39 -25.37 -26.83
N ILE A 9 6.39 -24.80 -28.05
CA ILE A 9 7.12 -23.58 -28.37
C ILE A 9 6.62 -22.42 -27.49
N PHE A 10 5.31 -22.26 -27.37
CA PHE A 10 4.72 -21.22 -26.51
C PHE A 10 5.15 -21.38 -25.04
N VAL A 11 5.11 -22.61 -24.51
CA VAL A 11 5.55 -22.90 -23.14
C VAL A 11 7.03 -22.59 -22.94
N MET A 12 7.91 -22.93 -23.93
CA MET A 12 9.32 -22.62 -23.85
C MET A 12 9.59 -21.10 -23.87
N ILE A 13 8.92 -20.34 -24.73
CA ILE A 13 9.04 -18.88 -24.79
C ILE A 13 8.54 -18.27 -23.48
N PHE A 14 7.39 -18.71 -22.99
CA PHE A 14 6.81 -18.25 -21.73
C PHE A 14 7.73 -18.58 -20.55
N MET A 15 8.30 -19.78 -20.49
CA MET A 15 9.25 -20.17 -19.45
C MET A 15 10.52 -19.32 -19.51
N GLY A 16 11.06 -19.07 -20.69
CA GLY A 16 12.21 -18.16 -20.88
C GLY A 16 11.91 -16.75 -20.39
N TYR A 17 10.73 -16.23 -20.67
CA TYR A 17 10.27 -14.95 -20.14
C TYR A 17 10.16 -14.97 -18.60
N ILE A 18 9.55 -16.00 -18.02
CA ILE A 18 9.45 -16.16 -16.56
C ILE A 18 10.84 -16.15 -15.92
N ILE A 19 11.80 -16.91 -16.46
CA ILE A 19 13.18 -16.94 -15.95
C ILE A 19 13.83 -15.55 -16.02
N SER A 20 13.58 -14.79 -17.09
CA SER A 20 14.16 -13.45 -17.24
C SER A 20 13.64 -12.42 -16.24
N VAL A 21 12.44 -12.62 -15.69
CA VAL A 21 11.83 -11.72 -14.69
C VAL A 21 11.81 -12.29 -13.26
N ALA A 22 12.19 -13.57 -13.10
CA ALA A 22 12.13 -14.23 -11.79
C ALA A 22 13.07 -13.63 -10.74
N ASP A 23 14.18 -13.02 -11.18
CA ASP A 23 15.16 -12.37 -10.31
C ASP A 23 15.02 -10.84 -10.26
N ASP A 24 13.93 -10.31 -10.81
CA ASP A 24 13.63 -8.87 -10.75
C ASP A 24 13.37 -8.46 -9.29
N ARG A 25 14.14 -7.51 -8.78
CA ARG A 25 14.12 -7.06 -7.39
C ARG A 25 13.88 -5.56 -7.34
N VAL A 26 13.23 -5.11 -6.28
CA VAL A 26 13.10 -3.69 -5.96
C VAL A 26 14.10 -3.37 -4.85
N GLU A 27 15.02 -2.47 -5.14
CA GLU A 27 15.89 -1.91 -4.10
C GLU A 27 15.04 -1.01 -3.19
N TYR A 28 14.99 -1.33 -1.91
CA TYR A 28 14.30 -0.56 -0.90
C TYR A 28 15.23 -0.25 0.25
N ASP A 29 15.56 1.03 0.39
CA ASP A 29 16.32 1.52 1.53
C ASP A 29 15.38 2.21 2.53
N VAL A 30 15.13 1.53 3.65
CA VAL A 30 14.31 2.06 4.75
C VAL A 30 14.86 3.39 5.25
N ARG A 31 16.21 3.55 5.31
CA ARG A 31 16.85 4.79 5.80
C ARG A 31 16.64 5.93 4.83
N ALA A 32 16.83 5.68 3.53
CA ALA A 32 16.61 6.69 2.49
C ALA A 32 15.14 7.15 2.47
N ASN A 33 14.19 6.21 2.63
CA ASN A 33 12.78 6.54 2.72
C ASN A 33 12.41 7.29 4.01
N LYS A 34 13.03 6.98 5.15
CA LYS A 34 12.88 7.78 6.38
C LYS A 34 13.44 9.20 6.23
N LEU A 35 14.46 9.40 5.40
CA LEU A 35 15.09 10.72 5.17
C LEU A 35 14.31 11.61 4.16
N GLN A 36 13.44 11.05 3.35
CA GLN A 36 12.54 11.81 2.45
C GLN A 36 11.34 12.42 3.20
N LEU A 37 11.57 12.85 4.45
CA LEU A 37 10.55 13.45 5.29
C LEU A 37 10.25 14.87 4.87
N THR A 38 9.02 15.32 5.14
CA THR A 38 8.63 16.72 5.01
C THR A 38 9.48 17.57 5.97
N SER A 39 10.23 18.53 5.45
CA SER A 39 10.96 19.48 6.29
C SER A 39 9.97 20.39 7.02
N MET A 40 10.00 20.38 8.34
CA MET A 40 9.21 21.28 9.18
C MET A 40 10.06 22.47 9.62
N ILE A 41 9.55 23.67 9.46
CA ILE A 41 10.17 24.90 9.95
C ILE A 41 9.54 25.23 11.31
N TYR A 42 10.37 25.23 12.35
CA TYR A 42 9.98 25.65 13.68
C TYR A 42 10.53 27.05 13.93
N VAL A 43 9.72 27.92 14.51
CA VAL A 43 10.10 29.26 14.95
C VAL A 43 9.89 29.35 16.46
N MET A 44 10.83 30.00 17.14
CA MET A 44 10.71 30.26 18.56
C MET A 44 9.67 31.39 18.79
N ASP A 45 8.67 31.14 19.61
CA ASP A 45 7.70 32.16 19.99
C ASP A 45 8.32 33.14 21.02
N GLU A 46 7.60 34.21 21.36
CA GLU A 46 8.04 35.23 22.30
C GLU A 46 8.37 34.70 23.71
N ASN A 47 7.91 33.48 24.03
CA ASN A 47 8.14 32.79 25.29
C ASN A 47 9.30 31.75 25.20
N GLY A 48 10.02 31.71 24.08
CA GLY A 48 11.12 30.77 23.88
C GLY A 48 10.67 29.33 23.57
N LYS A 49 9.39 29.12 23.24
CA LYS A 49 8.82 27.82 22.90
C LYS A 49 8.85 27.61 21.40
N MET A 50 9.32 26.45 20.95
CA MET A 50 9.27 26.09 19.52
C MET A 50 7.82 25.90 19.08
N LYS A 51 7.40 26.67 18.09
CA LYS A 51 6.11 26.58 17.42
C LYS A 51 6.30 26.23 15.96
N GLU A 52 5.53 25.27 15.46
CA GLU A 52 5.50 24.97 14.03
C GLU A 52 5.00 26.20 13.25
N TYR A 53 5.85 26.74 12.38
CA TYR A 53 5.58 27.97 11.61
C TYR A 53 5.05 27.64 10.22
N ASN A 54 5.71 26.71 9.54
CA ASN A 54 5.31 26.29 8.20
C ASN A 54 5.87 24.90 7.89
N LYS A 55 5.14 24.16 7.05
CA LYS A 55 5.67 22.94 6.43
C LYS A 55 6.38 23.40 5.15
N ALA A 56 7.69 23.21 5.08
CA ALA A 56 8.38 23.37 3.81
C ALA A 56 7.88 22.22 2.91
N PHE A 57 6.98 22.56 2.01
CA PHE A 57 6.37 21.60 1.11
C PHE A 57 7.43 20.94 0.22
N SER A 58 7.75 19.69 0.49
CA SER A 58 7.91 18.74 -0.60
C SER A 58 6.51 18.52 -1.19
N SER A 59 6.40 18.13 -2.44
CA SER A 59 5.13 17.85 -3.12
C SER A 59 4.22 16.86 -2.38
N GLU A 60 4.71 16.26 -1.30
CA GLU A 60 4.06 15.23 -0.50
C GLU A 60 4.25 15.49 0.99
N ASN A 61 3.15 15.52 1.73
CA ASN A 61 3.17 15.56 3.19
C ASN A 61 3.38 14.13 3.71
N ARG A 62 4.62 13.80 4.12
CA ARG A 62 4.97 12.47 4.64
C ARG A 62 5.66 12.63 6.00
N ILE A 63 5.12 11.94 7.00
CA ILE A 63 5.69 11.83 8.34
C ILE A 63 5.82 10.33 8.64
N TRP A 64 7.03 9.85 8.83
CA TRP A 64 7.29 8.45 9.12
C TRP A 64 6.89 8.10 10.55
N VAL A 65 6.30 6.93 10.73
CA VAL A 65 5.98 6.33 12.03
C VAL A 65 6.60 4.95 12.08
N ASP A 66 7.33 4.66 13.14
CA ASP A 66 7.91 3.34 13.35
C ASP A 66 6.81 2.31 13.70
N PHE A 67 7.00 1.05 13.32
CA PHE A 67 6.00 -0.01 13.48
C PHE A 67 5.45 -0.12 14.91
N ASN A 68 6.32 0.03 15.93
CA ASN A 68 5.95 -0.07 17.33
C ASN A 68 5.14 1.14 17.84
N GLU A 69 5.20 2.27 17.14
CA GLU A 69 4.43 3.47 17.48
C GLU A 69 3.05 3.49 16.81
N MET A 70 2.85 2.64 15.80
CA MET A 70 1.55 2.49 15.15
C MET A 70 0.57 1.74 16.05
N PRO A 71 -0.64 2.27 16.28
CA PRO A 71 -1.65 1.57 17.07
C PRO A 71 -2.06 0.26 16.39
N GLN A 72 -2.32 -0.78 17.20
CA GLN A 72 -2.69 -2.09 16.67
C GLN A 72 -3.94 -2.01 15.79
N CYS A 73 -4.93 -1.19 16.17
CA CYS A 73 -6.15 -1.00 15.37
C CYS A 73 -5.88 -0.47 13.95
N MET A 74 -4.80 0.29 13.70
CA MET A 74 -4.47 0.72 12.35
C MET A 74 -3.90 -0.43 11.50
N LYS A 75 -3.03 -1.24 12.11
CA LYS A 75 -2.46 -2.44 11.48
C LYS A 75 -3.57 -3.44 11.12
N ASP A 76 -4.43 -3.73 12.09
CA ASP A 76 -5.55 -4.66 11.90
C ASP A 76 -6.56 -4.15 10.85
N ALA A 77 -6.88 -2.85 10.86
CA ALA A 77 -7.80 -2.26 9.91
C ALA A 77 -7.33 -2.39 8.46
N ILE A 78 -6.03 -2.12 8.21
CA ILE A 78 -5.50 -2.21 6.84
C ILE A 78 -5.41 -3.67 6.37
N ILE A 79 -5.01 -4.60 7.25
CA ILE A 79 -4.97 -6.02 6.94
C ILE A 79 -6.39 -6.54 6.67
N ALA A 80 -7.36 -6.16 7.48
CA ALA A 80 -8.76 -6.60 7.33
C ALA A 80 -9.38 -6.19 6.00
N ILE A 81 -9.06 -4.98 5.49
CA ILE A 81 -9.68 -4.47 4.27
C ILE A 81 -8.89 -4.80 3.00
N GLU A 82 -7.56 -4.83 3.07
CA GLU A 82 -6.70 -5.00 1.90
C GLU A 82 -6.21 -6.44 1.73
N ASP A 83 -5.85 -7.13 2.82
CA ASP A 83 -5.18 -8.41 2.71
C ASP A 83 -5.35 -9.29 3.97
N LYS A 84 -6.54 -9.85 4.15
CA LYS A 84 -6.90 -10.63 5.36
C LYS A 84 -5.95 -11.78 5.70
N ARG A 85 -5.23 -12.30 4.72
CA ARG A 85 -4.25 -13.39 4.89
C ARG A 85 -2.82 -12.92 4.76
N PHE A 86 -2.55 -11.66 5.03
CA PHE A 86 -1.23 -11.04 4.88
C PHE A 86 -0.11 -11.84 5.51
N TYR A 87 -0.30 -12.37 6.71
CA TYR A 87 0.69 -13.17 7.43
C TYR A 87 0.77 -14.65 6.98
N GLU A 88 -0.12 -15.11 6.09
CA GLU A 88 -0.22 -16.51 5.67
C GLU A 88 0.45 -16.82 4.33
N HIS A 89 0.66 -15.80 3.49
CA HIS A 89 1.24 -15.97 2.14
C HIS A 89 2.66 -15.37 2.06
N CYS A 90 3.38 -15.68 0.97
CA CYS A 90 4.72 -15.18 0.67
C CYS A 90 4.69 -14.24 -0.54
N GLY A 91 4.22 -13.00 -0.36
CA GLY A 91 4.16 -11.97 -1.39
C GLY A 91 2.90 -12.01 -2.24
N VAL A 92 2.35 -13.18 -2.51
CA VAL A 92 1.15 -13.37 -3.34
C VAL A 92 0.16 -14.31 -2.66
N ASP A 93 -1.08 -13.87 -2.55
CA ASP A 93 -2.19 -14.71 -2.15
C ASP A 93 -2.80 -15.42 -3.37
N TRP A 94 -2.32 -16.63 -3.66
CA TRP A 94 -2.75 -17.40 -4.83
C TRP A 94 -4.23 -17.76 -4.81
N ILE A 95 -4.84 -17.97 -3.64
CA ILE A 95 -6.26 -18.29 -3.52
C ILE A 95 -7.08 -17.06 -3.89
N ARG A 96 -6.73 -15.89 -3.36
CA ARG A 96 -7.41 -14.62 -3.66
C ARG A 96 -7.20 -14.21 -5.12
N THR A 97 -5.97 -14.34 -5.63
CA THR A 97 -5.62 -14.04 -7.03
C THR A 97 -6.40 -14.94 -7.98
N GLY A 98 -6.44 -16.27 -7.71
CA GLY A 98 -7.21 -17.21 -8.51
C GLY A 98 -8.72 -16.93 -8.49
N GLY A 99 -9.27 -16.60 -7.33
CA GLY A 99 -10.67 -16.18 -7.20
C GLY A 99 -11.00 -14.92 -7.97
N ALA A 100 -10.10 -13.91 -7.93
CA ALA A 100 -10.26 -12.66 -8.69
C ALA A 100 -10.23 -12.93 -10.20
N MET A 101 -9.31 -13.77 -10.68
CA MET A 101 -9.23 -14.16 -12.09
C MET A 101 -10.48 -14.93 -12.55
N PHE A 102 -10.97 -15.85 -11.72
CA PHE A 102 -12.20 -16.60 -12.02
C PHE A 102 -13.42 -15.66 -12.12
N ASN A 103 -13.57 -14.73 -11.16
CA ASN A 103 -14.66 -13.75 -11.21
C ASN A 103 -14.58 -12.86 -12.46
N LEU A 104 -13.40 -12.44 -12.86
CA LEU A 104 -13.19 -11.69 -14.09
C LEU A 104 -13.60 -12.49 -15.33
N ALA A 105 -13.24 -13.78 -15.37
CA ALA A 105 -13.58 -14.65 -16.49
C ALA A 105 -15.10 -14.88 -16.67
N ILE A 106 -15.87 -14.83 -15.57
CA ILE A 106 -17.34 -14.96 -15.59
C ILE A 106 -18.07 -13.59 -15.62
N GLY A 107 -17.33 -12.50 -15.86
CA GLY A 107 -17.91 -11.15 -16.01
C GLY A 107 -18.43 -10.52 -14.72
N LYS A 108 -18.02 -11.06 -13.54
CA LYS A 108 -18.31 -10.43 -12.25
C LYS A 108 -17.23 -9.41 -11.90
N SER A 109 -17.62 -8.29 -11.24
CA SER A 109 -16.66 -7.36 -10.68
C SER A 109 -15.75 -8.09 -9.69
N SER A 110 -14.45 -8.04 -9.93
CA SER A 110 -13.46 -8.67 -9.07
C SER A 110 -13.09 -7.68 -7.94
N TYR A 111 -13.22 -8.13 -6.71
CA TYR A 111 -12.53 -7.47 -5.59
C TYR A 111 -11.02 -7.54 -5.83
N GLY A 112 -10.26 -6.51 -5.43
CA GLY A 112 -8.81 -6.44 -5.65
C GLY A 112 -8.09 -7.71 -5.22
N GLY A 113 -7.45 -8.38 -6.17
CA GLY A 113 -6.70 -9.62 -5.94
C GLY A 113 -5.25 -9.40 -5.50
N SER A 114 -4.80 -8.14 -5.42
CA SER A 114 -3.41 -7.80 -5.05
C SER A 114 -3.23 -7.82 -3.53
N THR A 115 -2.07 -8.31 -3.08
CA THR A 115 -1.66 -8.29 -1.68
C THR A 115 -1.12 -6.92 -1.26
N LEU A 116 -0.95 -6.69 0.05
CA LEU A 116 -0.28 -5.50 0.59
C LEU A 116 1.14 -5.35 0.02
N THR A 117 1.89 -6.46 -0.08
CA THR A 117 3.24 -6.45 -0.66
C THR A 117 3.24 -6.03 -2.12
N GLN A 118 2.31 -6.53 -2.93
CA GLN A 118 2.16 -6.12 -4.32
C GLN A 118 1.78 -4.65 -4.46
N GLN A 119 0.90 -4.15 -3.59
CA GLN A 119 0.54 -2.74 -3.56
C GLN A 119 1.71 -1.85 -3.13
N LEU A 120 2.51 -2.30 -2.15
CA LEU A 120 3.74 -1.60 -1.75
C LEU A 120 4.71 -1.50 -2.93
N ILE A 121 5.01 -2.61 -3.61
CA ILE A 121 5.88 -2.62 -4.79
C ILE A 121 5.40 -1.61 -5.84
N LYS A 122 4.09 -1.61 -6.14
CA LYS A 122 3.51 -0.64 -7.08
C LYS A 122 3.72 0.81 -6.64
N ASN A 123 3.57 1.10 -5.34
CA ASN A 123 3.80 2.45 -4.80
C ASN A 123 5.28 2.86 -4.84
N LEU A 124 6.21 1.91 -4.67
CA LEU A 124 7.64 2.17 -4.70
C LEU A 124 8.19 2.34 -6.14
N THR A 125 7.64 1.61 -7.10
CA THR A 125 8.10 1.65 -8.49
C THR A 125 7.40 2.70 -9.33
N GLU A 126 6.27 3.24 -8.85
CA GLU A 126 5.39 4.18 -9.57
C GLU A 126 4.95 3.68 -10.96
N GLU A 127 5.09 2.38 -11.22
CA GLU A 127 4.69 1.74 -12.48
C GLU A 127 3.17 1.62 -12.55
N ASN A 128 2.52 2.57 -13.21
CA ASN A 128 1.06 2.65 -13.31
C ASN A 128 0.48 2.04 -14.61
N GLU A 129 1.33 1.50 -15.50
CA GLU A 129 0.84 0.87 -16.73
C GLU A 129 -0.04 -0.34 -16.45
N VAL A 130 -1.13 -0.45 -17.19
CA VAL A 130 -2.02 -1.61 -17.14
C VAL A 130 -1.55 -2.63 -18.17
N SER A 131 -0.60 -3.50 -17.80
CA SER A 131 -0.09 -4.56 -18.67
C SER A 131 0.09 -5.87 -17.92
N ILE A 132 -0.04 -6.98 -18.64
CA ILE A 132 0.21 -8.33 -18.09
C ILE A 132 1.68 -8.46 -17.67
N THR A 133 2.59 -7.92 -18.48
CA THR A 133 4.03 -7.93 -18.22
C THR A 133 4.36 -7.25 -16.89
N ARG A 134 3.80 -6.05 -16.66
CA ARG A 134 3.95 -5.35 -15.38
C ARG A 134 3.42 -6.19 -14.21
N LYS A 135 2.24 -6.81 -14.38
CA LYS A 135 1.66 -7.62 -13.30
C LYS A 135 2.48 -8.86 -12.98
N VAL A 136 3.09 -9.50 -13.97
CA VAL A 136 4.01 -10.62 -13.77
C VAL A 136 5.27 -10.15 -13.01
N LYS A 137 5.87 -9.02 -13.40
CA LYS A 137 7.00 -8.43 -12.67
C LYS A 137 6.64 -8.11 -11.22
N GLU A 138 5.50 -7.45 -11.00
CA GLU A 138 4.99 -7.13 -9.66
C GLU A 138 4.87 -8.38 -8.78
N ILE A 139 4.40 -9.51 -9.32
CA ILE A 139 4.31 -10.79 -8.61
C ILE A 139 5.70 -11.28 -8.18
N PHE A 140 6.67 -11.34 -9.09
CA PHE A 140 8.02 -11.82 -8.76
C PHE A 140 8.74 -10.87 -7.80
N ARG A 141 8.62 -9.56 -8.00
CA ARG A 141 9.14 -8.54 -7.08
C ARG A 141 8.56 -8.71 -5.68
N ALA A 142 7.24 -8.94 -5.55
CA ALA A 142 6.60 -9.17 -4.25
C ALA A 142 7.12 -10.44 -3.57
N ILE A 143 7.28 -11.54 -4.30
CA ILE A 143 7.85 -12.79 -3.78
C ILE A 143 9.30 -12.59 -3.32
N ASN A 144 10.11 -11.87 -4.11
CA ASN A 144 11.51 -11.62 -3.77
C ASN A 144 11.62 -10.64 -2.58
N PHE A 145 10.76 -9.63 -2.53
CA PHE A 145 10.71 -8.65 -1.44
C PHE A 145 10.43 -9.31 -0.09
N GLU A 146 9.52 -10.28 -0.03
CA GLU A 146 9.23 -11.05 1.20
C GLU A 146 10.32 -12.07 1.59
N LYS A 147 11.34 -12.28 0.76
CA LYS A 147 12.55 -13.01 1.18
C LYS A 147 13.54 -12.12 1.94
N ASP A 148 13.55 -10.83 1.60
CA ASP A 148 14.51 -9.87 2.10
C ASP A 148 13.96 -9.06 3.30
N PHE A 149 12.63 -8.92 3.41
CA PHE A 149 11.93 -8.14 4.45
C PHE A 149 10.88 -8.97 5.18
N SER A 150 10.78 -8.77 6.49
CA SER A 150 9.73 -9.37 7.33
C SER A 150 8.36 -8.74 7.04
N LYS A 151 7.28 -9.43 7.42
CA LYS A 151 5.91 -8.93 7.30
C LYS A 151 5.70 -7.59 8.01
N ASP A 152 6.30 -7.42 9.18
CA ASP A 152 6.18 -6.20 9.97
C ASP A 152 6.89 -5.01 9.29
N GLU A 153 8.07 -5.23 8.69
CA GLU A 153 8.78 -4.22 7.91
C GLU A 153 8.00 -3.83 6.65
N ILE A 154 7.37 -4.80 5.98
CA ILE A 154 6.53 -4.57 4.81
C ILE A 154 5.29 -3.75 5.20
N LEU A 155 4.63 -4.09 6.30
CA LEU A 155 3.46 -3.38 6.80
C LEU A 155 3.83 -1.97 7.26
N GLU A 156 4.97 -1.79 7.95
CA GLU A 156 5.51 -0.47 8.29
C GLU A 156 5.72 0.39 7.05
N ALA A 157 6.42 -0.15 6.06
CA ALA A 157 6.68 0.55 4.81
C ALA A 157 5.38 0.92 4.09
N TYR A 158 4.43 -0.02 3.96
CA TYR A 158 3.14 0.23 3.32
C TYR A 158 2.38 1.39 3.98
N LEU A 159 2.22 1.31 5.31
CA LEU A 159 1.49 2.32 6.08
C LEU A 159 2.14 3.72 6.03
N ASN A 160 3.42 3.79 5.73
CA ASN A 160 4.15 5.06 5.59
C ASN A 160 4.20 5.62 4.17
N VAL A 161 3.95 4.80 3.12
CA VAL A 161 4.07 5.28 1.72
C VAL A 161 2.75 5.33 0.96
N VAL A 162 1.72 4.63 1.42
CA VAL A 162 0.43 4.58 0.73
C VAL A 162 -0.23 5.97 0.69
N ASN A 163 -0.89 6.25 -0.44
CA ASN A 163 -1.58 7.52 -0.66
C ASN A 163 -2.99 7.46 -0.06
N PHE A 164 -3.29 8.39 0.84
CA PHE A 164 -4.60 8.58 1.47
C PHE A 164 -5.38 9.78 0.93
N GLY A 165 -4.97 10.33 -0.21
CA GLY A 165 -5.62 11.53 -0.78
C GLY A 165 -5.16 12.83 -0.11
N ASN A 166 -5.63 13.97 -0.63
CA ASN A 166 -5.28 15.33 -0.15
C ASN A 166 -3.76 15.59 0.01
N GLY A 167 -2.94 14.95 -0.83
CA GLY A 167 -1.48 15.03 -0.72
C GLY A 167 -0.89 14.26 0.47
N CYS A 168 -1.70 13.48 1.20
CA CYS A 168 -1.24 12.73 2.36
C CYS A 168 -0.62 11.40 1.92
N ARG A 169 0.66 11.21 2.18
CA ARG A 169 1.32 9.91 2.11
C ARG A 169 1.64 9.42 3.52
N GLY A 170 1.20 8.20 3.82
CA GLY A 170 1.35 7.56 5.11
C GLY A 170 0.27 7.94 6.13
N VAL A 171 0.11 7.04 7.11
CA VAL A 171 -0.97 7.09 8.11
C VAL A 171 -0.89 8.29 9.04
N GLN A 172 0.31 8.77 9.38
CA GLN A 172 0.46 9.95 10.23
C GLN A 172 -0.04 11.22 9.54
N ALA A 173 0.31 11.40 8.26
CA ALA A 173 -0.17 12.52 7.47
C ALA A 173 -1.70 12.47 7.32
N ALA A 174 -2.25 11.28 7.11
CA ALA A 174 -3.69 11.07 7.05
C ALA A 174 -4.38 11.39 8.39
N ALA A 175 -3.84 10.90 9.53
CA ALA A 175 -4.39 11.17 10.86
C ALA A 175 -4.40 12.66 11.20
N ASN A 176 -3.32 13.36 10.88
CA ASN A 176 -3.23 14.81 11.06
C ASN A 176 -4.26 15.55 10.19
N THR A 177 -4.36 15.17 8.90
CA THR A 177 -5.22 15.88 7.95
C THR A 177 -6.71 15.65 8.20
N TYR A 178 -7.10 14.40 8.49
CA TYR A 178 -8.52 14.06 8.63
C TYR A 178 -9.05 14.19 10.05
N PHE A 179 -8.20 14.14 11.07
CA PHE A 179 -8.62 14.10 12.47
C PHE A 179 -7.87 15.06 13.39
N ASP A 180 -6.89 15.80 12.88
CA ASP A 180 -6.00 16.68 13.65
C ASP A 180 -5.40 15.96 14.89
N LYS A 181 -4.92 14.73 14.65
CA LYS A 181 -4.39 13.85 15.71
C LYS A 181 -3.11 13.13 15.26
N ASP A 182 -2.30 12.80 16.24
CA ASP A 182 -1.26 11.78 16.08
C ASP A 182 -1.93 10.41 15.89
N ILE A 183 -1.40 9.59 14.98
CA ILE A 183 -1.96 8.27 14.66
C ILE A 183 -2.07 7.38 15.90
N LYS A 184 -1.13 7.45 16.83
CA LYS A 184 -1.14 6.68 18.10
C LYS A 184 -2.36 6.98 18.97
N ASN A 185 -2.98 8.15 18.80
CA ASN A 185 -4.15 8.62 19.53
C ASN A 185 -5.47 8.43 18.78
N CYS A 186 -5.42 7.82 17.58
CA CYS A 186 -6.62 7.54 16.80
C CYS A 186 -7.43 6.40 17.41
N SER A 187 -8.73 6.56 17.44
CA SER A 187 -9.67 5.51 17.83
C SER A 187 -9.78 4.42 16.76
N VAL A 188 -10.32 3.25 17.11
CA VAL A 188 -10.59 2.16 16.15
C VAL A 188 -11.41 2.66 14.96
N ALA A 189 -12.45 3.46 15.20
CA ALA A 189 -13.29 4.03 14.14
C ALA A 189 -12.51 4.98 13.22
N GLN A 190 -11.55 5.75 13.76
CA GLN A 190 -10.69 6.63 12.96
C GLN A 190 -9.67 5.83 12.15
N CYS A 191 -9.07 4.79 12.74
CA CYS A 191 -8.19 3.88 12.02
C CYS A 191 -8.92 3.17 10.86
N ALA A 192 -10.14 2.69 11.09
CA ALA A 192 -10.98 2.08 10.05
C ALA A 192 -11.37 3.08 8.95
N ALA A 193 -11.64 4.35 9.31
CA ALA A 193 -11.92 5.40 8.34
C ALA A 193 -10.70 5.70 7.46
N ILE A 194 -9.50 5.78 8.04
CA ILE A 194 -8.25 5.95 7.29
C ILE A 194 -8.02 4.75 6.36
N ALA A 195 -8.14 3.52 6.88
CA ALA A 195 -7.97 2.31 6.07
C ALA A 195 -8.95 2.25 4.89
N GLY A 196 -10.18 2.72 5.08
CA GLY A 196 -11.20 2.78 4.04
C GLY A 196 -10.84 3.65 2.83
N ILE A 197 -9.92 4.60 2.97
CA ILE A 197 -9.53 5.53 1.91
C ILE A 197 -8.69 4.83 0.82
N THR A 198 -7.90 3.82 1.16
CA THR A 198 -6.85 3.24 0.32
C THR A 198 -7.30 2.78 -1.06
N GLN A 199 -8.50 2.21 -1.16
CA GLN A 199 -9.03 1.68 -2.42
C GLN A 199 -9.25 2.74 -3.49
N ASN A 200 -9.79 3.89 -3.10
CA ASN A 200 -10.03 5.03 -3.98
C ASN A 200 -10.04 6.33 -3.15
N PRO A 201 -8.87 6.97 -3.00
CA PRO A 201 -8.74 8.17 -2.17
C PRO A 201 -9.66 9.33 -2.55
N ALA A 202 -10.08 9.42 -3.81
CA ALA A 202 -11.03 10.46 -4.23
C ALA A 202 -12.46 10.13 -3.81
N ALA A 203 -12.89 8.87 -3.97
CA ALA A 203 -14.26 8.45 -3.68
C ALA A 203 -14.54 8.25 -2.18
N TYR A 204 -13.53 7.88 -1.39
CA TYR A 204 -13.65 7.58 0.04
C TYR A 204 -13.03 8.64 0.95
N ASN A 205 -12.83 9.85 0.44
CA ASN A 205 -12.33 10.98 1.21
C ASN A 205 -13.36 11.40 2.29
N PRO A 206 -13.04 11.30 3.59
CA PRO A 206 -14.01 11.58 4.64
C PRO A 206 -14.43 13.06 4.73
N LEU A 207 -13.63 13.98 4.17
CA LEU A 207 -13.97 15.42 4.15
C LEU A 207 -14.89 15.78 2.98
N ILE A 208 -14.86 15.00 1.89
CA ILE A 208 -15.61 15.30 0.66
C ILE A 208 -16.81 14.36 0.52
N HIS A 209 -16.61 13.08 0.85
CA HIS A 209 -17.60 12.01 0.73
C HIS A 209 -17.72 11.22 2.05
N PRO A 210 -18.20 11.85 3.14
CA PRO A 210 -18.26 11.21 4.47
C PRO A 210 -19.14 9.97 4.48
N GLU A 211 -20.22 9.94 3.71
CA GLU A 211 -21.13 8.79 3.62
C GLU A 211 -20.46 7.57 3.00
N ASN A 212 -19.75 7.75 1.88
CA ASN A 212 -19.01 6.68 1.23
C ASN A 212 -17.90 6.13 2.15
N ASN A 213 -17.20 7.02 2.87
CA ASN A 213 -16.19 6.61 3.84
C ASN A 213 -16.82 5.86 5.01
N GLN A 214 -17.99 6.27 5.50
CA GLN A 214 -18.70 5.58 6.56
C GLN A 214 -19.10 4.16 6.16
N GLU A 215 -19.69 3.97 4.99
CA GLU A 215 -20.05 2.65 4.45
C GLU A 215 -18.82 1.74 4.34
N ARG A 216 -17.72 2.30 3.82
CA ARG A 216 -16.46 1.57 3.69
C ARG A 216 -15.84 1.22 5.05
N ARG A 217 -15.91 2.12 6.03
CA ARG A 217 -15.46 1.91 7.41
C ARG A 217 -16.21 0.75 8.08
N GLU A 218 -17.51 0.62 7.88
CA GLU A 218 -18.32 -0.48 8.40
C GLU A 218 -17.90 -1.83 7.83
N THR A 219 -17.27 -1.85 6.67
CA THR A 219 -16.70 -3.07 6.08
C THR A 219 -15.37 -3.46 6.77
N VAL A 220 -14.68 -2.49 7.38
CA VAL A 220 -13.40 -2.70 8.11
C VAL A 220 -13.65 -3.20 9.53
N LEU A 221 -14.71 -2.68 10.18
CA LEU A 221 -15.09 -3.00 11.55
C LEU A 221 -15.84 -4.33 11.64
#